data_9c0924e8f049f663f4d7019abe629dfd
#
_entry.id   9c0924e8f049f663f4d7019abe629dfd
#
_cell.length_a   1.000
_cell.length_b   1.000
_cell.length_c   1.000
_cell.angle_alpha   90.00
_cell.angle_beta   90.00
_cell.angle_gamma   90.00
#
_symmetry.space_group_name_H-M   'P 1'
#
loop_
_entity.id
_entity.type
_entity.pdbx_description
1 polymer ?
#
loop_
_entity_poly.entity_id
_entity_poly.type
_entity_poly.pdbx_seq_one_letter_code
_entity_poly.pdbx_strand_id
1 'polypeptide(L)'
;MDALEARSERPRPRSQGTVWLVALAVALPVVALLAYGFTRNPRALPSPLVGRPAPVFRIAGFDGGAIDTAALRGRILVVNFWASWCYPACYEEAPRLQRVWEQYRDRGVVVIGVNIQDREGPAREFIRRFAQTFPNGMDQTGRVSIDFGVYGVPETFVIDQEGRIVGKHDGAVPEEWLRAHLDRLLPPLRTP
;
A
#
# COMPACT_ATOMS: atom_id res chain seq x y z
N MET A 1 29.99 -64.63 -50.22
CA MET A 1 30.54 -63.73 -49.12
C MET A 1 30.01 -62.33 -49.40
N ASP A 2 28.76 -62.07 -48.92
CA ASP A 2 28.06 -60.82 -49.18
C ASP A 2 28.27 -59.85 -48.00
N ALA A 3 28.95 -58.76 -48.29
CA ALA A 3 29.11 -57.69 -47.35
C ALA A 3 27.86 -56.83 -47.34
N LEU A 4 27.09 -56.90 -46.24
CA LEU A 4 25.93 -56.04 -45.96
C LEU A 4 26.46 -54.63 -45.64
N GLU A 5 26.33 -53.73 -46.59
CA GLU A 5 26.57 -52.31 -46.47
C GLU A 5 25.43 -51.69 -45.67
N ALA A 6 25.68 -51.46 -44.38
CA ALA A 6 24.76 -50.71 -43.51
C ALA A 6 24.77 -49.23 -43.91
N ARG A 7 23.73 -48.82 -44.62
CA ARG A 7 23.48 -47.43 -45.02
C ARG A 7 23.09 -46.64 -43.79
N SER A 8 24.03 -45.89 -43.17
CA SER A 8 23.73 -44.94 -42.09
C SER A 8 22.92 -43.77 -42.67
N GLU A 9 21.62 -43.74 -42.40
CA GLU A 9 20.79 -42.58 -42.68
C GLU A 9 21.27 -41.40 -41.79
N ARG A 10 21.94 -40.42 -42.38
CA ARG A 10 22.26 -39.17 -41.74
C ARG A 10 20.95 -38.36 -41.54
N PRO A 11 20.65 -37.89 -40.32
CA PRO A 11 19.45 -37.08 -40.11
C PRO A 11 19.58 -35.81 -40.95
N ARG A 12 18.53 -35.52 -41.74
CA ARG A 12 18.43 -34.30 -42.55
C ARG A 12 18.53 -33.07 -41.64
N PRO A 13 19.42 -32.07 -41.94
CA PRO A 13 19.47 -30.87 -41.17
C PRO A 13 18.15 -30.16 -41.22
N ARG A 14 17.51 -29.98 -40.06
CA ARG A 14 16.33 -29.13 -39.93
C ARG A 14 16.70 -27.77 -40.49
N SER A 15 15.94 -27.23 -41.45
CA SER A 15 16.23 -25.94 -42.03
C SER A 15 16.21 -24.90 -40.89
N GLN A 16 17.24 -24.08 -40.80
CA GLN A 16 17.33 -23.03 -39.76
C GLN A 16 16.09 -22.16 -39.69
N GLY A 17 15.43 -21.95 -40.84
CA GLY A 17 14.15 -21.22 -40.93
C GLY A 17 13.01 -21.87 -40.11
N THR A 18 12.91 -23.22 -40.11
CA THR A 18 11.88 -23.92 -39.32
C THR A 18 12.12 -23.75 -37.82
N VAL A 19 13.38 -23.75 -37.39
CA VAL A 19 13.73 -23.54 -35.97
C VAL A 19 13.33 -22.12 -35.54
N TRP A 20 13.64 -21.11 -36.34
CA TRP A 20 13.26 -19.73 -36.07
C TRP A 20 11.75 -19.49 -36.06
N LEU A 21 11.00 -20.13 -36.99
CA LEU A 21 9.53 -20.06 -37.01
C LEU A 21 8.91 -20.66 -35.74
N VAL A 22 9.41 -21.80 -35.28
CA VAL A 22 8.94 -22.41 -34.01
C VAL A 22 9.29 -21.56 -32.81
N ALA A 23 10.52 -21.01 -32.77
CA ALA A 23 10.94 -20.11 -31.69
C ALA A 23 10.06 -18.85 -31.62
N LEU A 24 9.77 -18.22 -32.75
CA LEU A 24 8.84 -17.07 -32.83
C LEU A 24 7.41 -17.44 -32.43
N ALA A 25 6.91 -18.59 -32.87
CA ALA A 25 5.55 -19.06 -32.54
C ALA A 25 5.36 -19.31 -31.02
N VAL A 26 6.45 -19.65 -30.31
CA VAL A 26 6.43 -19.81 -28.86
C VAL A 26 6.69 -18.48 -28.13
N ALA A 27 7.64 -17.69 -28.62
CA ALA A 27 8.02 -16.43 -27.96
C ALA A 27 6.91 -15.35 -28.02
N LEU A 28 6.23 -15.21 -29.16
CA LEU A 28 5.19 -14.19 -29.32
C LEU A 28 4.02 -14.34 -28.35
N PRO A 29 3.43 -15.52 -28.11
CA PRO A 29 2.38 -15.68 -27.11
C PRO A 29 2.86 -15.40 -25.70
N VAL A 30 4.10 -15.79 -25.37
CA VAL A 30 4.68 -15.52 -24.04
C VAL A 30 4.87 -14.01 -23.82
N VAL A 31 5.43 -13.31 -24.80
CA VAL A 31 5.58 -11.85 -24.74
C VAL A 31 4.21 -11.17 -24.68
N ALA A 32 3.24 -11.61 -25.47
CA ALA A 32 1.88 -11.07 -25.42
C ALA A 32 1.21 -11.29 -24.06
N LEU A 33 1.39 -12.48 -23.46
CA LEU A 33 0.86 -12.80 -22.12
C LEU A 33 1.51 -11.94 -21.04
N LEU A 34 2.82 -11.75 -21.11
CA LEU A 34 3.54 -10.87 -20.18
C LEU A 34 3.10 -9.42 -20.35
N ALA A 35 3.02 -8.92 -21.59
CA ALA A 35 2.55 -7.58 -21.86
C ALA A 35 1.11 -7.38 -21.33
N TYR A 36 0.22 -8.35 -21.55
CA TYR A 36 -1.13 -8.33 -20.98
C TYR A 36 -1.12 -8.35 -19.45
N GLY A 37 -0.23 -9.15 -18.82
CA GLY A 37 -0.05 -9.17 -17.36
C GLY A 37 0.36 -7.81 -16.80
N PHE A 38 1.25 -7.09 -17.49
CA PHE A 38 1.68 -5.73 -17.07
C PHE A 38 0.58 -4.67 -17.21
N THR A 39 -0.45 -4.90 -18.04
CA THR A 39 -1.60 -3.98 -18.13
C THR A 39 -2.59 -4.16 -16.97
N ARG A 40 -2.52 -5.26 -16.24
CA ARG A 40 -3.36 -5.51 -15.07
C ARG A 40 -2.77 -4.79 -13.87
N ASN A 41 -3.55 -3.92 -13.26
CA ASN A 41 -3.15 -3.25 -12.02
C ASN A 41 -3.34 -4.24 -10.85
N PRO A 42 -2.28 -4.79 -10.24
CA PRO A 42 -2.41 -5.73 -9.11
C PRO A 42 -2.97 -5.05 -7.85
N ARG A 43 -2.98 -3.71 -7.82
CA ARG A 43 -3.54 -2.91 -6.71
C ARG A 43 -5.07 -2.80 -6.76
N ALA A 44 -5.71 -3.32 -7.81
CA ALA A 44 -7.17 -3.28 -7.94
C ALA A 44 -7.91 -4.35 -7.12
N LEU A 45 -7.19 -5.24 -6.45
CA LEU A 45 -7.81 -6.24 -5.59
C LEU A 45 -8.25 -5.59 -4.27
N PRO A 46 -9.52 -5.73 -3.87
CA PRO A 46 -9.97 -5.25 -2.56
C PRO A 46 -9.11 -5.89 -1.47
N SER A 47 -8.62 -5.07 -0.52
CA SER A 47 -7.88 -5.61 0.61
C SER A 47 -8.77 -6.59 1.39
N PRO A 48 -8.27 -7.79 1.71
CA PRO A 48 -9.04 -8.77 2.50
C PRO A 48 -9.33 -8.28 3.93
N LEU A 49 -8.72 -7.16 4.34
CA LEU A 49 -8.94 -6.54 5.65
C LEU A 49 -10.15 -5.60 5.68
N VAL A 50 -10.63 -5.13 4.52
CA VAL A 50 -11.84 -4.29 4.47
C VAL A 50 -13.05 -5.09 4.97
N GLY A 51 -13.81 -4.51 5.90
CA GLY A 51 -14.92 -5.15 6.60
C GLY A 51 -14.52 -5.94 7.85
N ARG A 52 -13.21 -6.11 8.13
CA ARG A 52 -12.72 -6.81 9.33
C ARG A 52 -12.40 -5.83 10.46
N PRO A 53 -12.38 -6.30 11.73
CA PRO A 53 -11.87 -5.53 12.84
C PRO A 53 -10.42 -5.11 12.58
N ALA A 54 -10.10 -3.83 12.82
CA ALA A 54 -8.75 -3.32 12.73
C ALA A 54 -7.88 -3.87 13.87
N PRO A 55 -6.62 -4.17 13.61
CA PRO A 55 -5.66 -4.49 14.66
C PRO A 55 -5.57 -3.35 15.68
N VAL A 56 -5.61 -3.69 16.97
CA VAL A 56 -5.37 -2.73 18.05
C VAL A 56 -3.87 -2.68 18.33
N PHE A 57 -3.31 -1.48 18.42
CA PHE A 57 -1.88 -1.32 18.65
C PHE A 57 -1.57 -0.19 19.64
N ARG A 58 -0.37 -0.27 20.21
CA ARG A 58 0.22 0.78 21.03
C ARG A 58 1.67 0.98 20.62
N ILE A 59 2.03 2.23 20.27
CA ILE A 59 3.38 2.61 19.86
C ILE A 59 3.84 3.87 20.58
N ALA A 60 5.15 4.09 20.66
CA ALA A 60 5.71 5.33 21.17
C ALA A 60 5.48 6.46 20.16
N GLY A 61 4.92 7.57 20.64
CA GLY A 61 4.78 8.79 19.87
C GLY A 61 6.07 9.60 19.79
N PHE A 62 6.25 10.33 18.71
CA PHE A 62 7.39 11.25 18.57
C PHE A 62 7.32 12.46 19.54
N ASP A 63 6.16 12.74 20.10
CA ASP A 63 5.95 13.77 21.14
C ASP A 63 6.32 13.31 22.57
N GLY A 64 6.76 12.06 22.73
CA GLY A 64 7.09 11.43 24.01
C GLY A 64 5.90 10.73 24.67
N GLY A 65 4.68 10.85 24.11
CA GLY A 65 3.50 10.12 24.57
C GLY A 65 3.40 8.71 24.00
N ALA A 66 2.31 8.02 24.29
CA ALA A 66 1.96 6.75 23.66
C ALA A 66 0.69 6.91 22.81
N ILE A 67 0.70 6.38 21.61
CA ILE A 67 -0.47 6.26 20.75
C ILE A 67 -1.07 4.88 21.02
N ASP A 68 -2.25 4.85 21.59
CA ASP A 68 -2.98 3.63 21.95
C ASP A 68 -4.36 3.66 21.29
N THR A 69 -4.55 2.83 20.27
CA THR A 69 -5.82 2.81 19.52
C THR A 69 -6.98 2.20 20.32
N ALA A 70 -6.69 1.44 21.39
CA ALA A 70 -7.74 0.96 22.29
C ALA A 70 -8.44 2.11 23.03
N ALA A 71 -7.69 3.16 23.36
CA ALA A 71 -8.22 4.37 24.00
C ALA A 71 -9.00 5.29 23.05
N LEU A 72 -8.93 5.03 21.74
CA LEU A 72 -9.60 5.82 20.70
C LEU A 72 -10.89 5.17 20.15
N ARG A 73 -11.39 4.14 20.82
CA ARG A 73 -12.65 3.49 20.43
C ARG A 73 -13.79 4.51 20.36
N GLY A 74 -14.68 4.34 19.37
CA GLY A 74 -15.78 5.28 19.11
C GLY A 74 -15.35 6.49 18.26
N ARG A 75 -14.08 6.61 17.94
CA ARG A 75 -13.56 7.63 17.00
C ARG A 75 -13.35 7.00 15.63
N ILE A 76 -13.44 7.81 14.59
CA ILE A 76 -13.01 7.42 13.25
C ILE A 76 -11.49 7.59 13.18
N LEU A 77 -10.78 6.54 12.76
CA LEU A 77 -9.32 6.61 12.64
C LEU A 77 -8.89 6.59 11.17
N VAL A 78 -7.94 7.44 10.85
CA VAL A 78 -7.17 7.39 9.59
C VAL A 78 -5.75 6.97 9.97
N VAL A 79 -5.39 5.72 9.71
CA VAL A 79 -4.06 5.19 10.02
C VAL A 79 -3.23 5.19 8.74
N ASN A 80 -2.19 6.01 8.70
CA ASN A 80 -1.29 6.15 7.56
C ASN A 80 0.09 5.58 7.91
N PHE A 81 0.55 4.63 7.11
CA PHE A 81 1.89 4.07 7.20
C PHE A 81 2.81 4.82 6.26
N TRP A 82 3.93 5.33 6.78
CA TRP A 82 4.83 6.20 6.04
C TRP A 82 6.31 6.04 6.46
N ALA A 83 7.21 6.57 5.64
CA ALA A 83 8.63 6.67 5.97
C ALA A 83 9.24 7.94 5.38
N SER A 84 10.29 8.47 6.01
CA SER A 84 10.98 9.68 5.54
C SER A 84 11.70 9.49 4.20
N TRP A 85 12.10 8.27 3.88
CA TRP A 85 12.75 7.90 2.62
C TRP A 85 11.76 7.63 1.46
N CYS A 86 10.48 7.62 1.72
CA CYS A 86 9.42 7.31 0.76
C CYS A 86 9.13 8.51 -0.17
N TYR A 87 10.08 8.86 -1.02
CA TYR A 87 9.91 9.91 -2.03
C TYR A 87 9.51 9.30 -3.38
N PRO A 88 8.60 9.93 -4.18
CA PRO A 88 7.86 11.18 -3.87
C PRO A 88 6.55 10.98 -3.11
N ALA A 89 6.02 9.76 -3.03
CA ALA A 89 4.64 9.49 -2.65
C ALA A 89 4.25 9.98 -1.24
N CYS A 90 5.06 9.68 -0.20
CA CYS A 90 4.80 10.15 1.16
C CYS A 90 4.91 11.69 1.26
N TYR A 91 5.78 12.31 0.44
CA TYR A 91 5.94 13.76 0.40
C TYR A 91 4.72 14.46 -0.22
N GLU A 92 4.09 13.82 -1.20
CA GLU A 92 2.89 14.34 -1.85
C GLU A 92 1.65 14.25 -0.97
N GLU A 93 1.52 13.18 -0.15
CA GLU A 93 0.34 13.00 0.70
C GLU A 93 0.43 13.72 2.04
N ALA A 94 1.63 13.95 2.59
CA ALA A 94 1.82 14.54 3.91
C ALA A 94 1.02 15.85 4.12
N PRO A 95 1.04 16.83 3.21
CA PRO A 95 0.24 18.05 3.35
C PRO A 95 -1.27 17.79 3.21
N ARG A 96 -1.70 16.75 2.48
CA ARG A 96 -3.12 16.37 2.35
C ARG A 96 -3.65 15.81 3.66
N LEU A 97 -2.89 14.90 4.31
CA LEU A 97 -3.22 14.35 5.62
C LEU A 97 -3.32 15.44 6.69
N GLN A 98 -2.41 16.41 6.68
CA GLN A 98 -2.47 17.54 7.60
C GLN A 98 -3.76 18.36 7.42
N ARG A 99 -4.14 18.69 6.18
CA ARG A 99 -5.40 19.41 5.91
C ARG A 99 -6.63 18.61 6.33
N VAL A 100 -6.64 17.31 6.07
CA VAL A 100 -7.73 16.42 6.52
C VAL A 100 -7.81 16.40 8.05
N TRP A 101 -6.67 16.30 8.74
CA TRP A 101 -6.61 16.37 10.20
C TRP A 101 -7.20 17.68 10.72
N GLU A 102 -6.77 18.82 10.22
CA GLU A 102 -7.24 20.14 10.62
C GLU A 102 -8.76 20.30 10.43
N GLN A 103 -9.29 19.75 9.34
CA GLN A 103 -10.70 19.86 9.02
C GLN A 103 -11.60 18.94 9.85
N TYR A 104 -11.12 17.73 10.22
CA TYR A 104 -11.97 16.68 10.74
C TYR A 104 -11.73 16.35 12.22
N ARG A 105 -10.63 16.80 12.85
CA ARG A 105 -10.28 16.48 14.24
C ARG A 105 -11.39 16.83 15.24
N ASP A 106 -12.03 17.97 15.06
CA ASP A 106 -13.11 18.45 15.95
C ASP A 106 -14.47 17.73 15.69
N ARG A 107 -14.51 16.91 14.63
CA ARG A 107 -15.66 16.08 14.25
C ARG A 107 -15.53 14.61 14.69
N GLY A 108 -14.53 14.29 15.50
CA GLY A 108 -14.35 12.92 16.02
C GLY A 108 -13.43 12.04 15.19
N VAL A 109 -12.71 12.61 14.23
CA VAL A 109 -11.68 11.88 13.45
C VAL A 109 -10.31 12.05 14.11
N VAL A 110 -9.51 10.98 14.11
CA VAL A 110 -8.09 11.02 14.52
C VAL A 110 -7.26 10.49 13.37
N VAL A 111 -6.32 11.30 12.89
CA VAL A 111 -5.27 10.86 11.97
C VAL A 111 -4.08 10.36 12.80
N ILE A 112 -3.54 9.20 12.46
CA ILE A 112 -2.38 8.58 13.11
C ILE A 112 -1.36 8.24 12.04
N GLY A 113 -0.15 8.80 12.16
CA GLY A 113 0.98 8.40 11.34
C GLY A 113 1.77 7.29 12.03
N VAL A 114 1.95 6.16 11.34
CA VAL A 114 2.78 5.04 11.77
C VAL A 114 4.03 5.02 10.91
N ASN A 115 5.14 5.47 11.47
CA ASN A 115 6.43 5.47 10.79
C ASN A 115 7.04 4.07 10.85
N ILE A 116 7.48 3.54 9.71
CA ILE A 116 8.02 2.19 9.58
C ILE A 116 9.38 2.17 8.90
N GLN A 117 10.24 1.22 9.30
CA GLN A 117 11.55 0.97 8.66
C GLN A 117 12.38 2.25 8.45
N ASP A 118 12.38 3.13 9.44
CA ASP A 118 12.99 4.45 9.36
C ASP A 118 13.91 4.72 10.57
N ARG A 119 14.59 5.84 10.52
CA ARG A 119 15.38 6.35 11.65
C ARG A 119 14.67 7.55 12.28
N GLU A 120 14.76 7.67 13.59
CA GLU A 120 14.04 8.70 14.34
C GLU A 120 14.37 10.13 13.88
N GLY A 121 15.64 10.44 13.61
CA GLY A 121 16.07 11.78 13.19
C GLY A 121 15.41 12.22 11.87
N PRO A 122 15.57 11.47 10.77
CA PRO A 122 14.88 11.74 9.50
C PRO A 122 13.35 11.77 9.62
N ALA A 123 12.75 10.87 10.41
CA ALA A 123 11.31 10.87 10.65
C ALA A 123 10.84 12.17 11.33
N ARG A 124 11.54 12.63 12.38
CA ARG A 124 11.24 13.92 13.03
C ARG A 124 11.40 15.10 12.09
N GLU A 125 12.41 15.07 11.20
CA GLU A 125 12.61 16.10 10.19
C GLU A 125 11.44 16.16 9.20
N PHE A 126 10.97 14.98 8.75
CA PHE A 126 9.79 14.87 7.88
C PHE A 126 8.54 15.49 8.55
N ILE A 127 8.26 15.12 9.81
CA ILE A 127 7.13 15.69 10.58
C ILE A 127 7.23 17.22 10.65
N ARG A 128 8.40 17.77 10.97
CA ARG A 128 8.62 19.23 11.01
C ARG A 128 8.44 19.88 9.67
N ARG A 129 9.02 19.29 8.61
CA ARG A 129 8.96 19.80 7.24
C ARG A 129 7.53 19.99 6.75
N PHE A 130 6.65 19.06 7.07
CA PHE A 130 5.24 19.10 6.66
C PHE A 130 4.31 19.65 7.74
N ALA A 131 4.86 20.22 8.81
CA ALA A 131 4.11 20.81 9.94
C ALA A 131 2.98 19.86 10.43
N GLN A 132 3.26 18.55 10.50
CA GLN A 132 2.27 17.59 10.93
C GLN A 132 1.98 17.75 12.43
N THR A 133 0.69 17.96 12.75
CA THR A 133 0.23 18.18 14.14
C THR A 133 -0.64 17.02 14.65
N PHE A 134 -0.92 16.04 13.83
CA PHE A 134 -1.57 14.80 14.25
C PHE A 134 -0.56 13.85 14.91
N PRO A 135 -1.04 12.90 15.73
CA PRO A 135 -0.19 11.93 16.38
C PRO A 135 0.63 11.11 15.38
N ASN A 136 1.95 11.10 15.55
CA ASN A 136 2.89 10.28 14.79
C ASN A 136 3.73 9.44 15.76
N GLY A 137 3.91 8.17 15.46
CA GLY A 137 4.71 7.24 16.24
C GLY A 137 5.49 6.27 15.37
N MET A 138 6.49 5.62 15.96
CA MET A 138 7.36 4.67 15.25
C MET A 138 7.01 3.22 15.58
N ASP A 139 6.77 2.42 14.56
CA ASP A 139 6.66 0.95 14.65
C ASP A 139 8.06 0.32 14.65
N GLN A 140 8.73 0.40 15.80
CA GLN A 140 10.12 -0.06 15.95
C GLN A 140 10.28 -1.56 15.69
N THR A 141 9.24 -2.35 15.94
CA THR A 141 9.28 -3.82 15.82
C THR A 141 8.76 -4.33 14.50
N GLY A 142 8.11 -3.48 13.70
CA GLY A 142 7.39 -3.86 12.47
C GLY A 142 6.10 -4.63 12.75
N ARG A 143 5.70 -4.77 14.02
CA ARG A 143 4.53 -5.58 14.39
C ARG A 143 3.23 -4.97 13.90
N VAL A 144 3.08 -3.65 14.02
CA VAL A 144 1.87 -2.95 13.59
C VAL A 144 1.70 -3.07 12.07
N SER A 145 2.76 -2.84 11.31
CA SER A 145 2.73 -3.00 9.85
C SER A 145 2.41 -4.43 9.41
N ILE A 146 2.94 -5.44 10.11
CA ILE A 146 2.61 -6.86 9.83
C ILE A 146 1.14 -7.14 10.13
N ASP A 147 0.63 -6.71 11.27
CA ASP A 147 -0.75 -6.96 11.70
C ASP A 147 -1.77 -6.29 10.76
N PHE A 148 -1.42 -5.13 10.16
CA PHE A 148 -2.19 -4.44 9.10
C PHE A 148 -1.93 -4.99 7.70
N GLY A 149 -1.02 -5.94 7.52
CA GLY A 149 -0.65 -6.48 6.21
C GLY A 149 -0.10 -5.41 5.26
N VAL A 150 0.66 -4.45 5.80
CA VAL A 150 1.34 -3.41 5.02
C VAL A 150 2.49 -4.03 4.25
N TYR A 151 2.54 -3.83 2.94
CA TYR A 151 3.60 -4.35 2.07
C TYR A 151 4.44 -3.24 1.44
N GLY A 152 4.02 -1.98 1.62
CA GLY A 152 4.76 -0.82 1.12
C GLY A 152 4.30 0.48 1.78
N VAL A 153 4.99 1.56 1.48
CA VAL A 153 4.60 2.91 1.92
C VAL A 153 4.45 3.83 0.71
N PRO A 154 3.47 4.75 0.77
CA PRO A 154 2.50 4.90 1.84
C PRO A 154 1.29 3.97 1.66
N GLU A 155 0.69 3.56 2.77
CA GLU A 155 -0.61 2.89 2.82
C GLU A 155 -1.49 3.56 3.87
N THR A 156 -2.77 3.79 3.53
CA THR A 156 -3.72 4.47 4.42
C THR A 156 -4.96 3.62 4.65
N PHE A 157 -5.35 3.47 5.91
CA PHE A 157 -6.54 2.76 6.34
C PHE A 157 -7.53 3.73 6.97
N VAL A 158 -8.82 3.59 6.64
CA VAL A 158 -9.93 4.27 7.34
C VAL A 158 -10.66 3.24 8.17
N ILE A 159 -10.85 3.56 9.46
CA ILE A 159 -11.46 2.69 10.46
C ILE A 159 -12.65 3.45 11.04
N ASP A 160 -13.82 2.80 11.11
CA ASP A 160 -15.05 3.36 11.65
C ASP A 160 -15.08 3.38 13.19
N GLN A 161 -16.17 3.92 13.75
CA GLN A 161 -16.36 4.01 15.20
C GLN A 161 -16.48 2.64 15.88
N GLU A 162 -16.89 1.61 15.15
CA GLU A 162 -16.98 0.21 15.60
C GLU A 162 -15.62 -0.49 15.56
N GLY A 163 -14.58 0.18 15.04
CA GLY A 163 -13.23 -0.36 14.92
C GLY A 163 -13.06 -1.29 13.71
N ARG A 164 -13.88 -1.18 12.67
CA ARG A 164 -13.75 -1.95 11.42
C ARG A 164 -13.03 -1.14 10.35
N ILE A 165 -12.18 -1.79 9.58
CA ILE A 165 -11.56 -1.19 8.40
C ILE A 165 -12.63 -1.03 7.32
N VAL A 166 -12.93 0.20 6.92
CA VAL A 166 -13.93 0.53 5.88
C VAL A 166 -13.29 1.02 4.58
N GLY A 167 -11.99 1.28 4.60
CA GLY A 167 -11.24 1.65 3.41
C GLY A 167 -9.76 1.39 3.55
N LYS A 168 -9.11 1.01 2.44
CA LYS A 168 -7.65 0.92 2.31
C LYS A 168 -7.24 1.60 1.01
N HIS A 169 -6.18 2.40 1.05
CA HIS A 169 -5.57 3.00 -0.12
C HIS A 169 -4.08 2.70 -0.15
N ASP A 170 -3.60 2.18 -1.29
CA ASP A 170 -2.20 1.90 -1.55
C ASP A 170 -1.58 3.04 -2.37
N GLY A 171 -0.45 3.57 -1.92
CA GLY A 171 0.21 4.74 -2.50
C GLY A 171 -0.31 6.05 -1.92
N ALA A 172 0.17 7.18 -2.46
CA ALA A 172 -0.19 8.52 -1.99
C ALA A 172 -1.70 8.76 -2.04
N VAL A 173 -2.32 8.85 -0.87
CA VAL A 173 -3.78 8.94 -0.76
C VAL A 173 -4.30 10.28 -1.29
N PRO A 174 -5.30 10.29 -2.21
CA PRO A 174 -5.99 11.51 -2.61
C PRO A 174 -6.85 12.09 -1.48
N GLU A 175 -6.84 13.40 -1.33
CA GLU A 175 -7.64 14.08 -0.30
C GLU A 175 -9.14 13.81 -0.48
N GLU A 176 -9.62 13.81 -1.73
CA GLU A 176 -11.02 13.52 -2.07
C GLU A 176 -11.44 12.10 -1.64
N TRP A 177 -10.53 11.15 -1.75
CA TRP A 177 -10.80 9.77 -1.31
C TRP A 177 -11.00 9.72 0.21
N LEU A 178 -10.14 10.40 0.98
CA LEU A 178 -10.29 10.51 2.44
C LEU A 178 -11.61 11.19 2.81
N ARG A 179 -11.88 12.36 2.22
CA ARG A 179 -13.13 13.11 2.46
C ARG A 179 -14.36 12.25 2.18
N ALA A 180 -14.40 11.56 1.04
CA ALA A 180 -15.51 10.70 0.67
C ALA A 180 -15.77 9.56 1.66
N HIS A 181 -14.74 9.02 2.31
CA HIS A 181 -14.91 8.02 3.36
C HIS A 181 -15.35 8.64 4.69
N LEU A 182 -14.72 9.74 5.08
CA LEU A 182 -15.01 10.41 6.35
C LEU A 182 -16.41 11.01 6.37
N ASP A 183 -16.86 11.66 5.30
CA ASP A 183 -18.19 12.27 5.23
C ASP A 183 -19.32 11.24 5.22
N ARG A 184 -19.07 10.00 4.75
CA ARG A 184 -20.03 8.89 4.88
C ARG A 184 -20.18 8.36 6.31
N LEU A 185 -19.13 8.45 7.12
CA LEU A 185 -19.09 7.96 8.50
C LEU A 185 -19.58 9.01 9.51
N LEU A 186 -19.51 10.28 9.14
CA LEU A 186 -19.86 11.39 10.01
C LEU A 186 -21.33 11.83 9.77
N PRO A 187 -22.02 12.27 10.82
CA PRO A 187 -23.31 12.89 10.63
C PRO A 187 -23.18 14.14 9.74
N PRO A 188 -24.24 14.46 8.94
CA PRO A 188 -24.24 15.67 8.13
C PRO A 188 -24.01 16.90 9.01
N LEU A 189 -23.22 17.85 8.50
CA LEU A 189 -23.04 19.13 9.19
C LEU A 189 -24.42 19.75 9.43
N ARG A 190 -24.76 20.01 10.70
CA ARG A 190 -25.93 20.81 11.00
C ARG A 190 -25.65 22.21 10.47
N THR A 191 -26.29 22.57 9.39
CA THR A 191 -26.37 23.97 8.94
C THR A 191 -27.14 24.75 10.03
N PRO A 192 -26.60 25.89 10.47
CA PRO A 192 -27.26 26.75 11.44
C PRO A 192 -28.57 27.30 10.92
#